data_6e582f1a57a9d85405afe244356701d4
#
_entry.id   6e582f1a57a9d85405afe244356701d4
#
_cell.length_a   1.000
_cell.length_b   1.000
_cell.length_c   1.000
_cell.angle_alpha   90.00
_cell.angle_beta   90.00
_cell.angle_gamma   90.00
#
_symmetry.space_group_name_H-M   'P 1'
#
loop_
_entity.id
_entity.type
_entity.pdbx_description
1 polymer ?
#
loop_
_entity_poly.entity_id
_entity_poly.type
_entity_poly.pdbx_seq_one_letter_code
_entity_poly.pdbx_strand_id
1 'polypeptide(L)'
;FVPFVDDNPYAGELSELRDIAKAAKFDLEFKSIEESDSDVDEKDASYLKDVEKKVIGLYEQRSSLLDQKAVCEGGIEKYSHFKGLGIDLDQVSQCEFVKIRFGHMPKESYEKLKTVFKDNPYVMFYPCSEDKTDYWGAYFAPSDKVNEIDGIFAFLLFEPFEVPGAAGTVEEVIEQIKKSIEIIKSQIKETDDKIRELWQTEHDHCNKIYSNLVYQNSLYELRSYALHNDKYFMFTGFIPEGSEKKFKKELKNV
;
A
#
# COMPACT_ATOMS: atom_id res chain seq x y z
N PHE A 1 -18.49 -38.09 -33.26
CA PHE A 1 -17.74 -36.86 -32.91
C PHE A 1 -18.28 -36.32 -31.61
N VAL A 2 -17.40 -36.06 -30.67
CA VAL A 2 -17.68 -35.49 -29.33
C VAL A 2 -16.96 -34.18 -29.15
N PRO A 3 -17.51 -33.21 -28.42
CA PRO A 3 -16.79 -31.96 -28.09
C PRO A 3 -15.66 -32.24 -27.13
N PHE A 4 -14.64 -31.39 -27.13
CA PHE A 4 -13.64 -31.36 -26.08
C PHE A 4 -14.27 -30.75 -24.81
N VAL A 5 -14.11 -31.40 -23.67
CA VAL A 5 -14.72 -31.01 -22.38
C VAL A 5 -13.63 -30.75 -21.33
N ASP A 6 -12.35 -30.77 -21.74
CA ASP A 6 -11.25 -30.63 -20.81
C ASP A 6 -11.10 -29.17 -20.35
N ASP A 7 -10.73 -28.97 -19.09
CA ASP A 7 -10.41 -27.65 -18.56
C ASP A 7 -9.13 -27.09 -19.19
N ASN A 8 -9.13 -25.80 -19.47
CA ASN A 8 -7.97 -25.13 -20.05
C ASN A 8 -6.85 -24.94 -19.01
N PRO A 9 -5.74 -25.66 -19.10
CA PRO A 9 -4.66 -25.61 -18.12
C PRO A 9 -3.90 -24.27 -18.13
N TYR A 10 -3.89 -23.55 -19.25
CA TYR A 10 -3.11 -22.32 -19.45
C TYR A 10 -3.82 -21.07 -18.96
N ALA A 11 -5.15 -21.10 -18.79
CA ALA A 11 -5.95 -19.95 -18.41
C ALA A 11 -5.59 -19.44 -16.99
N GLY A 12 -5.31 -20.36 -16.06
CA GLY A 12 -4.91 -20.05 -14.70
C GLY A 12 -3.58 -19.30 -14.65
N GLU A 13 -2.55 -19.87 -15.27
CA GLU A 13 -1.20 -19.29 -15.31
C GLU A 13 -1.16 -17.94 -16.03
N LEU A 14 -1.94 -17.80 -17.11
CA LEU A 14 -2.07 -16.54 -17.84
C LEU A 14 -2.72 -15.44 -16.98
N SER A 15 -3.75 -15.81 -16.18
CA SER A 15 -4.37 -14.89 -15.24
C SER A 15 -3.40 -14.47 -14.14
N GLU A 16 -2.68 -15.43 -13.54
CA GLU A 16 -1.68 -15.20 -12.52
C GLU A 16 -0.59 -14.21 -13.00
N LEU A 17 -0.03 -14.44 -14.19
CA LEU A 17 0.98 -13.55 -14.76
C LEU A 17 0.44 -12.14 -15.03
N ARG A 18 -0.80 -12.01 -15.50
CA ARG A 18 -1.45 -10.71 -15.68
C ARG A 18 -1.68 -9.99 -14.36
N ASP A 19 -2.03 -10.71 -13.30
CA ASP A 19 -2.24 -10.15 -11.98
C ASP A 19 -0.91 -9.68 -11.36
N ILE A 20 0.17 -10.43 -11.53
CA ILE A 20 1.54 -10.02 -11.14
C ILE A 20 1.93 -8.73 -11.87
N ALA A 21 1.77 -8.70 -13.18
CA ALA A 21 2.12 -7.53 -13.99
C ALA A 21 1.30 -6.30 -13.59
N LYS A 22 0.00 -6.48 -13.36
CA LYS A 22 -0.90 -5.40 -12.89
C LYS A 22 -0.51 -4.89 -11.51
N ALA A 23 -0.22 -5.79 -10.57
CA ALA A 23 0.25 -5.43 -9.22
C ALA A 23 1.56 -4.66 -9.28
N ALA A 24 2.48 -5.09 -10.14
CA ALA A 24 3.77 -4.48 -10.35
C ALA A 24 3.74 -3.24 -11.25
N LYS A 25 2.58 -2.91 -11.83
CA LYS A 25 2.40 -1.85 -12.84
C LYS A 25 3.31 -2.01 -14.06
N PHE A 26 3.47 -3.26 -14.50
CA PHE A 26 4.24 -3.62 -15.67
C PHE A 26 3.31 -3.88 -16.85
N ASP A 27 3.74 -3.46 -18.04
CA ASP A 27 3.06 -3.78 -19.28
C ASP A 27 3.66 -5.05 -19.89
N LEU A 28 2.80 -6.06 -20.13
CA LEU A 28 3.19 -7.30 -20.83
C LEU A 28 3.00 -7.10 -22.33
N GLU A 29 4.03 -7.43 -23.09
CA GLU A 29 4.03 -7.32 -24.53
C GLU A 29 3.94 -8.70 -25.19
N PHE A 30 2.98 -8.87 -26.10
CA PHE A 30 2.90 -10.07 -26.92
C PHE A 30 3.91 -9.96 -28.06
N LYS A 31 4.81 -10.94 -28.14
CA LYS A 31 5.73 -11.11 -29.27
C LYS A 31 5.28 -12.34 -30.10
N SER A 32 5.31 -12.23 -31.43
CA SER A 32 4.98 -13.37 -32.30
C SER A 32 5.92 -14.52 -32.01
N ILE A 33 5.36 -15.74 -31.94
CA ILE A 33 6.07 -16.96 -31.58
C ILE A 33 6.18 -17.83 -32.85
N GLU A 34 7.36 -18.44 -33.04
CA GLU A 34 7.51 -19.55 -33.99
C GLU A 34 7.04 -20.84 -33.30
N GLU A 35 6.39 -21.76 -34.06
CA GLU A 35 5.80 -23.00 -33.51
C GLU A 35 6.78 -23.86 -32.68
N SER A 36 8.07 -23.79 -33.00
CA SER A 36 9.12 -24.52 -32.27
C SER A 36 9.41 -24.03 -30.86
N ASP A 37 8.91 -22.86 -30.48
CA ASP A 37 9.25 -22.17 -29.21
C ASP A 37 8.04 -22.08 -28.25
N SER A 38 6.97 -22.81 -28.54
CA SER A 38 5.65 -22.66 -27.90
C SER A 38 5.42 -23.51 -26.65
N ASP A 39 6.37 -24.36 -26.25
CA ASP A 39 6.19 -25.18 -25.04
C ASP A 39 6.34 -24.36 -23.77
N VAL A 40 5.31 -24.40 -22.93
CA VAL A 40 5.35 -23.89 -21.53
C VAL A 40 5.82 -25.02 -20.64
N ASP A 41 6.99 -24.87 -20.02
CA ASP A 41 7.61 -25.88 -19.15
C ASP A 41 7.15 -25.67 -17.68
N GLU A 42 7.14 -26.76 -16.90
CA GLU A 42 6.93 -26.68 -15.43
C GLU A 42 7.91 -25.70 -14.74
N LYS A 43 9.08 -25.48 -15.35
CA LYS A 43 10.06 -24.50 -14.88
C LYS A 43 9.55 -23.05 -15.00
N ASP A 44 8.75 -22.75 -16.01
CA ASP A 44 8.17 -21.41 -16.22
C ASP A 44 7.17 -21.09 -15.11
N ALA A 45 6.34 -22.05 -14.68
CA ALA A 45 5.41 -21.88 -13.56
C ALA A 45 6.15 -21.64 -12.23
N SER A 46 7.25 -22.38 -11.96
CA SER A 46 8.09 -22.15 -10.79
C SER A 46 8.77 -20.78 -10.81
N TYR A 47 9.29 -20.39 -11.97
CA TYR A 47 9.90 -19.09 -12.18
C TYR A 47 8.92 -17.94 -11.94
N LEU A 48 7.69 -18.03 -12.47
CA LEU A 48 6.66 -17.02 -12.26
C LEU A 48 6.32 -16.82 -10.77
N LYS A 49 6.21 -17.92 -10.00
CA LYS A 49 6.01 -17.83 -8.54
C LYS A 49 7.17 -17.17 -7.81
N ASP A 50 8.39 -17.38 -8.27
CA ASP A 50 9.56 -16.71 -7.68
C ASP A 50 9.57 -15.21 -7.99
N VAL A 51 9.21 -14.83 -9.22
CA VAL A 51 9.07 -13.42 -9.63
C VAL A 51 7.93 -12.76 -8.85
N GLU A 52 6.78 -13.42 -8.74
CA GLU A 52 5.62 -12.96 -7.95
C GLU A 52 6.03 -12.65 -6.51
N LYS A 53 6.68 -13.60 -5.85
CA LYS A 53 7.13 -13.44 -4.46
C LYS A 53 8.08 -12.24 -4.28
N LYS A 54 9.01 -12.04 -5.22
CA LYS A 54 9.93 -10.89 -5.21
C LYS A 54 9.16 -9.58 -5.39
N VAL A 55 8.24 -9.53 -6.35
CA VAL A 55 7.40 -8.36 -6.65
C VAL A 55 6.55 -8.00 -5.43
N ILE A 56 5.77 -8.95 -4.90
CA ILE A 56 4.91 -8.74 -3.73
C ILE A 56 5.74 -8.23 -2.54
N GLY A 57 6.87 -8.88 -2.24
CA GLY A 57 7.72 -8.47 -1.12
C GLY A 57 8.25 -7.04 -1.23
N LEU A 58 8.62 -6.58 -2.43
CA LEU A 58 9.04 -5.20 -2.66
C LEU A 58 7.89 -4.21 -2.51
N TYR A 59 6.69 -4.55 -2.98
CA TYR A 59 5.51 -3.70 -2.83
C TYR A 59 5.01 -3.61 -1.38
N GLU A 60 5.05 -4.71 -0.63
CA GLU A 60 4.75 -4.72 0.80
C GLU A 60 5.75 -3.84 1.58
N GLN A 61 7.04 -3.96 1.28
CA GLN A 61 8.07 -3.11 1.86
C GLN A 61 7.81 -1.63 1.56
N ARG A 62 7.51 -1.30 0.30
CA ARG A 62 7.17 0.05 -0.13
C ARG A 62 5.94 0.59 0.59
N SER A 63 4.88 -0.21 0.71
CA SER A 63 3.65 0.18 1.43
C SER A 63 3.94 0.47 2.89
N SER A 64 4.66 -0.41 3.57
CA SER A 64 5.06 -0.19 4.97
C SER A 64 5.87 1.10 5.17
N LEU A 65 6.78 1.42 4.26
CA LEU A 65 7.54 2.68 4.31
C LEU A 65 6.65 3.91 4.10
N LEU A 66 5.66 3.82 3.22
CA LEU A 66 4.68 4.90 3.02
C LEU A 66 3.82 5.13 4.26
N ASP A 67 3.38 4.06 4.91
CA ASP A 67 2.62 4.13 6.16
C ASP A 67 3.46 4.75 7.29
N GLN A 68 4.73 4.34 7.43
CA GLN A 68 5.66 4.95 8.39
C GLN A 68 5.86 6.45 8.12
N LYS A 69 6.01 6.82 6.85
CA LYS A 69 6.11 8.23 6.44
C LYS A 69 4.87 9.02 6.84
N ALA A 70 3.68 8.49 6.58
CA ALA A 70 2.41 9.13 6.93
C ALA A 70 2.26 9.32 8.45
N VAL A 71 2.65 8.32 9.25
CA VAL A 71 2.68 8.41 10.73
C VAL A 71 3.64 9.52 11.19
N CYS A 72 4.83 9.60 10.61
CA CYS A 72 5.80 10.66 10.92
C CYS A 72 5.27 12.06 10.55
N GLU A 73 4.65 12.20 9.37
CA GLU A 73 4.05 13.47 8.92
C GLU A 73 2.91 13.92 9.82
N GLY A 74 2.01 13.00 10.19
CA GLY A 74 0.96 13.26 11.19
C GLY A 74 1.50 13.60 12.57
N GLY A 75 2.64 13.02 12.96
CA GLY A 75 3.38 13.40 14.18
C GLY A 75 3.84 14.85 14.15
N ILE A 76 4.49 15.28 13.05
CA ILE A 76 4.93 16.68 12.89
C ILE A 76 3.75 17.64 13.00
N GLU A 77 2.62 17.34 12.37
CA GLU A 77 1.42 18.17 12.45
C GLU A 77 1.00 18.37 13.91
N LYS A 78 0.84 17.28 14.66
CA LYS A 78 0.45 17.31 16.07
C LYS A 78 1.46 18.07 16.95
N TYR A 79 2.77 17.76 16.83
CA TYR A 79 3.80 18.47 17.59
C TYR A 79 3.88 19.96 17.25
N SER A 80 3.53 20.32 16.00
CA SER A 80 3.57 21.73 15.56
C SER A 80 2.62 22.63 16.36
N HIS A 81 1.55 22.07 16.93
CA HIS A 81 0.64 22.80 17.80
C HIS A 81 1.26 23.23 19.13
N PHE A 82 2.36 22.60 19.56
CA PHE A 82 3.04 22.86 20.84
C PHE A 82 4.36 23.62 20.68
N LYS A 83 4.65 24.15 19.49
CA LYS A 83 5.85 24.97 19.26
C LYS A 83 5.87 26.20 20.17
N GLY A 84 7.04 26.54 20.65
CA GLY A 84 7.23 27.71 21.51
C GLY A 84 6.94 27.49 22.99
N LEU A 85 6.56 26.27 23.38
CA LEU A 85 6.38 25.93 24.80
C LEU A 85 7.68 26.04 25.60
N GLY A 86 8.86 25.88 24.97
CA GLY A 86 10.16 25.98 25.62
C GLY A 86 10.39 24.95 26.73
N ILE A 87 9.60 23.86 26.72
CA ILE A 87 9.62 22.82 27.76
C ILE A 87 10.40 21.64 27.23
N ASP A 88 11.31 21.10 28.04
CA ASP A 88 11.99 19.84 27.79
C ASP A 88 11.05 18.69 28.16
N LEU A 89 10.65 17.91 27.17
CA LEU A 89 9.68 16.83 27.31
C LEU A 89 10.17 15.71 28.23
N ASP A 90 11.49 15.45 28.28
CA ASP A 90 12.08 14.48 29.19
C ASP A 90 11.97 14.93 30.64
N GLN A 91 12.30 16.18 30.93
CA GLN A 91 12.18 16.71 32.28
C GLN A 91 10.74 16.68 32.79
N VAL A 92 9.80 16.93 31.88
CA VAL A 92 8.38 16.89 32.18
C VAL A 92 7.88 15.47 32.47
N SER A 93 8.32 14.50 31.65
CA SER A 93 7.91 13.11 31.82
C SER A 93 8.41 12.50 33.13
N GLN A 94 9.58 12.92 33.58
CA GLN A 94 10.23 12.45 34.81
C GLN A 94 9.75 13.18 36.09
N CYS A 95 8.90 14.24 35.95
CA CYS A 95 8.41 14.96 37.08
C CYS A 95 7.46 14.10 37.94
N GLU A 96 7.84 13.83 39.18
CA GLU A 96 7.05 13.00 40.09
C GLU A 96 5.86 13.76 40.72
N PHE A 97 5.98 15.06 40.91
CA PHE A 97 5.01 15.87 41.65
C PHE A 97 3.91 16.45 40.79
N VAL A 98 4.17 16.62 39.49
CA VAL A 98 3.20 17.21 38.54
C VAL A 98 3.18 16.35 37.28
N LYS A 99 1.99 15.98 36.86
CA LYS A 99 1.77 15.33 35.56
C LYS A 99 1.27 16.36 34.55
N ILE A 100 1.88 16.37 33.37
CA ILE A 100 1.46 17.22 32.27
C ILE A 100 0.72 16.35 31.24
N ARG A 101 -0.38 16.89 30.73
CA ARG A 101 -1.15 16.28 29.64
C ARG A 101 -1.19 17.26 28.49
N PHE A 102 -0.69 16.80 27.35
CA PHE A 102 -0.80 17.49 26.07
C PHE A 102 -2.05 17.02 25.34
N GLY A 103 -2.70 17.91 24.60
CA GLY A 103 -3.89 17.54 23.86
C GLY A 103 -4.64 18.75 23.32
N HIS A 104 -5.88 18.54 22.96
CA HIS A 104 -6.77 19.60 22.50
C HIS A 104 -8.15 19.50 23.14
N MET A 105 -8.89 20.60 23.14
CA MET A 105 -10.28 20.65 23.58
C MET A 105 -11.07 21.62 22.71
N PRO A 106 -12.40 21.40 22.55
CA PRO A 106 -13.28 22.31 21.84
C PRO A 106 -13.23 23.73 22.43
N LYS A 107 -13.28 24.76 21.58
CA LYS A 107 -13.29 26.17 22.01
C LYS A 107 -14.41 26.49 23.01
N GLU A 108 -15.57 25.86 22.82
CA GLU A 108 -16.69 26.00 23.77
C GLU A 108 -16.35 25.44 25.17
N SER A 109 -15.60 24.35 25.24
CA SER A 109 -15.16 23.72 26.48
C SER A 109 -14.14 24.61 27.23
N TYR A 110 -13.28 25.30 26.49
CA TYR A 110 -12.34 26.26 27.06
C TYR A 110 -13.06 27.47 27.69
N GLU A 111 -14.13 27.96 27.07
CA GLU A 111 -14.96 29.03 27.69
C GLU A 111 -15.71 28.52 28.93
N LYS A 112 -16.17 27.27 28.94
CA LYS A 112 -16.74 26.64 30.17
C LYS A 112 -15.69 26.51 31.25
N LEU A 113 -14.45 26.13 30.94
CA LEU A 113 -13.35 26.04 31.88
C LEU A 113 -13.13 27.39 32.58
N LYS A 114 -13.06 28.48 31.82
CA LYS A 114 -12.88 29.85 32.36
C LYS A 114 -14.02 30.31 33.25
N THR A 115 -15.23 29.84 33.05
CA THR A 115 -16.42 30.30 33.80
C THR A 115 -16.72 29.40 34.98
N VAL A 116 -16.76 28.08 34.78
CA VAL A 116 -17.20 27.11 35.80
C VAL A 116 -16.09 26.77 36.79
N PHE A 117 -14.86 26.67 36.30
CA PHE A 117 -13.70 26.26 37.13
C PHE A 117 -12.78 27.43 37.54
N LYS A 118 -13.24 28.65 37.38
CA LYS A 118 -12.48 29.88 37.66
C LYS A 118 -11.79 29.90 39.02
N ASP A 119 -12.47 29.39 40.05
CA ASP A 119 -12.00 29.44 41.43
C ASP A 119 -11.20 28.17 41.83
N ASN A 120 -10.99 27.23 40.91
CA ASN A 120 -10.17 26.05 41.19
C ASN A 120 -8.73 26.27 40.72
N PRO A 121 -7.77 26.44 41.64
CA PRO A 121 -6.39 26.77 41.27
C PRO A 121 -5.63 25.64 40.60
N TYR A 122 -6.19 24.43 40.60
CA TYR A 122 -5.55 23.23 39.98
C TYR A 122 -6.05 22.96 38.58
N VAL A 123 -7.12 23.63 38.15
CA VAL A 123 -7.73 23.42 36.80
C VAL A 123 -7.27 24.55 35.88
N MET A 124 -6.10 24.41 35.35
CA MET A 124 -5.50 25.37 34.43
C MET A 124 -5.12 24.69 33.11
N PHE A 125 -5.55 25.28 32.00
CA PHE A 125 -5.17 24.89 30.65
C PHE A 125 -4.35 26.02 30.02
N TYR A 126 -3.22 25.64 29.46
CA TYR A 126 -2.32 26.52 28.72
C TYR A 126 -2.52 26.30 27.20
N PRO A 127 -3.25 27.18 26.53
CA PRO A 127 -3.39 27.12 25.08
C PRO A 127 -2.08 27.51 24.42
N CYS A 128 -1.60 26.65 23.51
CA CYS A 128 -0.38 26.87 22.74
C CYS A 128 -0.70 27.32 21.31
N SER A 129 -1.75 26.74 20.73
CA SER A 129 -2.26 27.11 19.42
C SER A 129 -3.76 26.84 19.31
N GLU A 130 -4.37 27.28 18.22
CA GLU A 130 -5.76 27.00 17.91
C GLU A 130 -5.93 26.59 16.45
N ASP A 131 -6.93 25.80 16.19
CA ASP A 131 -7.46 25.55 14.86
C ASP A 131 -8.90 26.07 14.73
N LYS A 132 -9.67 25.57 13.76
CA LYS A 132 -11.05 26.05 13.54
C LYS A 132 -11.99 25.75 14.70
N THR A 133 -11.84 24.60 15.34
CA THR A 133 -12.75 24.03 16.33
C THR A 133 -12.17 23.97 17.74
N ASP A 134 -10.87 23.79 17.85
CA ASP A 134 -10.21 23.40 19.08
C ASP A 134 -9.08 24.35 19.49
N TYR A 135 -8.79 24.37 20.79
CA TYR A 135 -7.54 24.86 21.37
C TYR A 135 -6.62 23.67 21.65
N TRP A 136 -5.40 23.75 21.16
CA TRP A 136 -4.31 22.84 21.47
C TRP A 136 -3.46 23.39 22.59
N GLY A 137 -3.13 22.57 23.57
CA GLY A 137 -2.35 23.02 24.70
C GLY A 137 -2.07 21.92 25.71
N ALA A 138 -1.73 22.34 26.92
CA ALA A 138 -1.41 21.43 28.01
C ALA A 138 -2.10 21.85 29.29
N TYR A 139 -2.42 20.87 30.15
CA TYR A 139 -2.77 21.10 31.51
C TYR A 139 -1.81 20.38 32.46
N PHE A 140 -1.79 20.90 33.71
CA PHE A 140 -0.90 20.44 34.76
C PHE A 140 -1.73 19.91 35.92
N ALA A 141 -1.44 18.69 36.35
CA ALA A 141 -2.13 18.06 37.45
C ALA A 141 -1.13 17.65 38.54
N PRO A 142 -1.28 18.10 39.82
CA PRO A 142 -0.53 17.52 40.91
C PRO A 142 -0.78 16.03 41.02
N SER A 143 0.26 15.26 41.33
CA SER A 143 0.21 13.77 41.28
C SER A 143 -0.83 13.19 42.26
N ASP A 144 -1.10 13.86 43.36
CA ASP A 144 -2.12 13.49 44.33
C ASP A 144 -3.56 13.76 43.87
N LYS A 145 -3.75 14.63 42.86
CA LYS A 145 -5.06 15.06 42.33
C LYS A 145 -5.27 14.68 40.86
N VAL A 146 -4.36 13.91 40.28
CA VAL A 146 -4.35 13.63 38.84
C VAL A 146 -5.68 13.05 38.37
N ASN A 147 -6.26 12.09 39.07
CA ASN A 147 -7.52 11.46 38.71
C ASN A 147 -8.71 12.41 38.71
N GLU A 148 -8.75 13.33 39.68
CA GLU A 148 -9.80 14.37 39.79
C GLU A 148 -9.69 15.34 38.61
N ILE A 149 -8.48 15.82 38.34
CA ILE A 149 -8.23 16.79 37.25
C ILE A 149 -8.41 16.16 35.89
N ASP A 150 -7.89 14.95 35.67
CA ASP A 150 -8.11 14.20 34.44
C ASP A 150 -9.63 13.99 34.18
N GLY A 151 -10.42 13.72 35.23
CA GLY A 151 -11.88 13.63 35.16
C GLY A 151 -12.56 14.93 34.72
N ILE A 152 -12.09 16.08 35.25
CA ILE A 152 -12.60 17.40 34.84
C ILE A 152 -12.29 17.69 33.38
N PHE A 153 -11.06 17.42 32.93
CA PHE A 153 -10.67 17.64 31.54
C PHE A 153 -11.38 16.66 30.57
N ALA A 154 -11.64 15.43 31.00
CA ALA A 154 -12.47 14.49 30.25
C ALA A 154 -13.92 15.00 30.10
N PHE A 155 -14.51 15.57 31.15
CA PHE A 155 -15.83 16.22 31.08
C PHE A 155 -15.84 17.43 30.13
N LEU A 156 -14.72 18.13 30.01
CA LEU A 156 -14.51 19.23 29.06
C LEU A 156 -14.15 18.75 27.66
N LEU A 157 -14.28 17.44 27.35
CA LEU A 157 -13.96 16.85 26.08
C LEU A 157 -12.51 17.09 25.64
N PHE A 158 -11.60 17.12 26.61
CA PHE A 158 -10.16 17.15 26.29
C PHE A 158 -9.71 15.81 25.76
N GLU A 159 -9.11 15.81 24.58
CA GLU A 159 -8.51 14.64 23.95
C GLU A 159 -6.98 14.66 24.17
N PRO A 160 -6.45 13.73 24.97
CA PRO A 160 -5.02 13.70 25.26
C PRO A 160 -4.24 13.27 24.03
N PHE A 161 -3.11 13.93 23.83
CA PHE A 161 -2.07 13.53 22.87
C PHE A 161 -0.91 12.92 23.65
N GLU A 162 -0.68 11.63 23.43
CA GLU A 162 0.49 10.96 23.99
C GLU A 162 1.76 11.42 23.27
N VAL A 163 2.73 11.86 24.04
CA VAL A 163 4.07 12.22 23.57
C VAL A 163 4.99 11.02 23.85
N PRO A 164 5.17 10.09 22.91
CA PRO A 164 5.94 8.88 23.16
C PRO A 164 7.42 9.23 23.25
N GLY A 165 8.02 9.06 24.44
CA GLY A 165 9.47 8.98 24.65
C GLY A 165 10.33 10.04 23.95
N ALA A 166 9.78 11.21 23.69
CA ALA A 166 10.46 12.29 22.99
C ALA A 166 11.46 12.96 23.95
N ALA A 167 12.74 12.96 23.57
CA ALA A 167 13.80 13.61 24.29
C ALA A 167 14.03 15.03 23.76
N GLY A 168 14.16 16.00 24.65
CA GLY A 168 14.43 17.40 24.31
C GLY A 168 13.17 18.25 24.09
N THR A 169 13.33 19.35 23.41
CA THR A 169 12.23 20.30 23.11
C THR A 169 11.35 19.82 21.96
N VAL A 170 10.15 20.39 21.83
CA VAL A 170 9.22 20.09 20.73
C VAL A 170 9.87 20.33 19.36
N GLU A 171 10.65 21.40 19.25
CA GLU A 171 11.36 21.76 18.04
C GLU A 171 12.41 20.71 17.66
N GLU A 172 13.16 20.21 18.64
CA GLU A 172 14.16 19.15 18.44
C GLU A 172 13.50 17.83 18.02
N VAL A 173 12.36 17.48 18.62
CA VAL A 173 11.57 16.31 18.23
C VAL A 173 11.08 16.42 16.79
N ILE A 174 10.53 17.57 16.39
CA ILE A 174 10.12 17.82 15.01
C ILE A 174 11.29 17.66 14.05
N GLU A 175 12.47 18.17 14.42
CA GLU A 175 13.66 18.06 13.58
C GLU A 175 14.15 16.61 13.44
N GLN A 176 14.08 15.83 14.52
CA GLN A 176 14.39 14.39 14.48
C GLN A 176 13.41 13.64 13.59
N ILE A 177 12.09 13.92 13.69
CA ILE A 177 11.07 13.29 12.83
C ILE A 177 11.32 13.67 11.35
N LYS A 178 11.67 14.92 11.04
CA LYS A 178 12.01 15.32 9.68
C LYS A 178 13.21 14.54 9.13
N LYS A 179 14.26 14.35 9.93
CA LYS A 179 15.42 13.51 9.54
C LYS A 179 14.99 12.07 9.25
N SER A 180 14.11 11.51 10.10
CA SER A 180 13.56 10.17 9.86
C SER A 180 12.75 10.10 8.56
N ILE A 181 11.97 11.11 8.23
CA ILE A 181 11.24 11.20 6.96
C ILE A 181 12.20 11.21 5.76
N GLU A 182 13.31 11.92 5.83
CA GLU A 182 14.31 11.92 4.74
C GLU A 182 14.96 10.54 4.56
N ILE A 183 15.23 9.82 5.65
CA ILE A 183 15.72 8.43 5.59
C ILE A 183 14.66 7.53 4.92
N ILE A 184 13.40 7.62 5.36
CA ILE A 184 12.30 6.83 4.78
C ILE A 184 12.11 7.14 3.29
N LYS A 185 12.19 8.40 2.89
CA LYS A 185 12.14 8.80 1.46
C LYS A 185 13.27 8.16 0.65
N SER A 186 14.48 8.11 1.21
CA SER A 186 15.61 7.45 0.57
C SER A 186 15.37 5.95 0.41
N GLN A 187 14.80 5.28 1.44
CA GLN A 187 14.47 3.86 1.39
C GLN A 187 13.35 3.56 0.39
N ILE A 188 12.32 4.43 0.29
CA ILE A 188 11.27 4.31 -0.74
C ILE A 188 11.90 4.39 -2.12
N LYS A 189 12.78 5.37 -2.36
CA LYS A 189 13.47 5.51 -3.64
C LYS A 189 14.31 4.27 -3.98
N GLU A 190 15.06 3.75 -3.02
CA GLU A 190 15.85 2.53 -3.21
C GLU A 190 14.94 1.33 -3.55
N THR A 191 13.79 1.22 -2.89
CA THR A 191 12.82 0.16 -3.19
C THR A 191 12.21 0.33 -4.58
N ASP A 192 11.88 1.56 -4.98
CA ASP A 192 11.40 1.88 -6.33
C ASP A 192 12.45 1.55 -7.41
N ASP A 193 13.73 1.80 -7.12
CA ASP A 193 14.83 1.45 -8.01
C ASP A 193 15.00 -0.08 -8.13
N LYS A 194 14.88 -0.84 -7.03
CA LYS A 194 14.87 -2.31 -7.02
C LYS A 194 13.72 -2.90 -7.83
N ILE A 195 12.51 -2.32 -7.71
CA ILE A 195 11.35 -2.73 -8.52
C ILE A 195 11.63 -2.52 -10.01
N ARG A 196 12.22 -1.38 -10.38
CA ARG A 196 12.58 -1.08 -11.77
C ARG A 196 13.66 -2.02 -12.29
N GLU A 197 14.70 -2.27 -11.52
CA GLU A 197 15.79 -3.19 -11.87
C GLU A 197 15.27 -4.62 -12.05
N LEU A 198 14.42 -5.09 -11.11
CA LEU A 198 13.78 -6.39 -11.24
C LEU A 198 13.02 -6.51 -12.56
N TRP A 199 12.22 -5.51 -12.92
CA TRP A 199 11.49 -5.54 -14.18
C TRP A 199 12.43 -5.52 -15.40
N GLN A 200 13.45 -4.67 -15.40
CA GLN A 200 14.43 -4.63 -16.49
C GLN A 200 15.12 -5.97 -16.69
N THR A 201 15.35 -6.72 -15.62
CA THR A 201 16.00 -8.04 -15.68
C THR A 201 15.03 -9.12 -16.15
N GLU A 202 13.79 -9.11 -15.68
CA GLU A 202 12.83 -10.20 -15.88
C GLU A 202 11.88 -9.94 -17.08
N HIS A 203 11.86 -8.72 -17.62
CA HIS A 203 10.94 -8.27 -18.67
C HIS A 203 10.92 -9.19 -19.90
N ASP A 204 12.07 -9.51 -20.47
CA ASP A 204 12.12 -10.30 -21.70
C ASP A 204 11.65 -11.73 -21.48
N HIS A 205 12.00 -12.32 -20.33
CA HIS A 205 11.58 -13.68 -20.00
C HIS A 205 10.09 -13.75 -19.68
N CYS A 206 9.58 -12.80 -18.89
CA CYS A 206 8.14 -12.69 -18.62
C CYS A 206 7.33 -12.49 -19.91
N ASN A 207 7.79 -11.66 -20.85
CA ASN A 207 7.10 -11.47 -22.13
C ASN A 207 7.17 -12.71 -23.03
N LYS A 208 8.24 -13.50 -22.96
CA LYS A 208 8.32 -14.78 -23.65
C LYS A 208 7.28 -15.76 -23.09
N ILE A 209 7.22 -15.94 -21.77
CA ILE A 209 6.23 -16.81 -21.12
C ILE A 209 4.81 -16.31 -21.39
N TYR A 210 4.57 -15.01 -21.29
CA TYR A 210 3.27 -14.40 -21.59
C TYR A 210 2.81 -14.71 -23.01
N SER A 211 3.71 -14.54 -23.97
CA SER A 211 3.41 -14.82 -25.39
C SER A 211 3.09 -16.29 -25.61
N ASN A 212 3.86 -17.20 -25.00
CA ASN A 212 3.62 -18.65 -25.08
C ASN A 212 2.26 -19.01 -24.45
N LEU A 213 1.96 -18.49 -23.26
CA LEU A 213 0.68 -18.72 -22.58
C LEU A 213 -0.51 -18.19 -23.38
N VAL A 214 -0.40 -17.00 -23.99
CA VAL A 214 -1.44 -16.44 -24.85
C VAL A 214 -1.66 -17.31 -26.08
N TYR A 215 -0.58 -17.77 -26.69
CA TYR A 215 -0.65 -18.66 -27.87
C TYR A 215 -1.31 -19.99 -27.51
N GLN A 216 -0.82 -20.69 -26.49
CA GLN A 216 -1.37 -21.97 -26.04
C GLN A 216 -2.83 -21.86 -25.57
N ASN A 217 -3.15 -20.79 -24.83
CA ASN A 217 -4.52 -20.49 -24.41
C ASN A 217 -5.45 -20.34 -25.64
N SER A 218 -4.98 -19.60 -26.66
CA SER A 218 -5.77 -19.41 -27.89
C SER A 218 -5.96 -20.71 -28.68
N LEU A 219 -4.93 -21.56 -28.77
CA LEU A 219 -5.05 -22.88 -29.38
C LEU A 219 -6.03 -23.75 -28.59
N TYR A 220 -5.97 -23.71 -27.26
CA TYR A 220 -6.87 -24.50 -26.43
C TYR A 220 -8.32 -24.01 -26.54
N GLU A 221 -8.55 -22.69 -26.58
CA GLU A 221 -9.88 -22.13 -26.82
C GLU A 221 -10.43 -22.55 -28.21
N LEU A 222 -9.58 -22.61 -29.25
CA LEU A 222 -10.00 -23.09 -30.55
C LEU A 222 -10.48 -24.54 -30.52
N ARG A 223 -9.94 -25.40 -29.63
CA ARG A 223 -10.40 -26.79 -29.47
C ARG A 223 -11.86 -26.86 -29.01
N SER A 224 -12.35 -25.88 -28.29
CA SER A 224 -13.75 -25.83 -27.84
C SER A 224 -14.75 -25.76 -29.01
N TYR A 225 -14.29 -25.27 -30.16
CA TYR A 225 -15.08 -25.20 -31.40
C TYR A 225 -14.93 -26.46 -32.30
N ALA A 226 -14.07 -27.40 -31.86
CA ALA A 226 -13.82 -28.63 -32.60
C ALA A 226 -14.60 -29.81 -32.04
N LEU A 227 -15.04 -30.67 -32.91
CA LEU A 227 -15.51 -32.01 -32.59
C LEU A 227 -14.44 -33.02 -32.95
N HIS A 228 -14.22 -34.05 -32.18
CA HIS A 228 -13.22 -35.05 -32.43
C HIS A 228 -13.78 -36.49 -32.37
N ASN A 229 -13.09 -37.38 -33.01
CA ASN A 229 -13.14 -38.82 -32.78
C ASN A 229 -11.70 -39.34 -32.77
N ASP A 230 -11.48 -40.66 -32.59
CA ASP A 230 -10.15 -41.28 -32.50
C ASP A 230 -9.21 -41.00 -33.68
N LYS A 231 -9.72 -40.49 -34.79
CA LYS A 231 -8.94 -40.33 -36.06
C LYS A 231 -9.03 -38.93 -36.65
N TYR A 232 -10.08 -38.17 -36.37
CA TYR A 232 -10.37 -36.93 -37.10
C TYR A 232 -10.85 -35.82 -36.18
N PHE A 233 -10.51 -34.59 -36.59
CA PHE A 233 -11.08 -33.35 -36.03
C PHE A 233 -12.03 -32.74 -37.06
N MET A 234 -13.12 -32.17 -36.61
CA MET A 234 -14.09 -31.47 -37.42
C MET A 234 -14.29 -30.04 -36.88
N PHE A 235 -13.98 -29.06 -37.71
CA PHE A 235 -14.28 -27.66 -37.43
C PHE A 235 -15.42 -27.18 -38.32
N THR A 236 -16.33 -26.39 -37.77
CA THR A 236 -17.38 -25.71 -38.51
C THR A 236 -17.22 -24.23 -38.35
N GLY A 237 -17.14 -23.47 -39.45
CA GLY A 237 -16.96 -22.03 -39.40
C GLY A 237 -17.48 -21.34 -40.66
N PHE A 238 -17.51 -20.01 -40.62
CA PHE A 238 -17.92 -19.16 -41.73
C PHE A 238 -16.69 -18.55 -42.39
N ILE A 239 -16.65 -18.56 -43.69
CA ILE A 239 -15.58 -17.96 -44.50
C ILE A 239 -16.19 -16.79 -45.28
N PRO A 240 -15.54 -15.61 -45.35
CA PRO A 240 -16.00 -14.50 -46.17
C PRO A 240 -16.14 -14.92 -47.64
N GLU A 241 -17.21 -14.48 -48.28
CA GLU A 241 -17.45 -14.71 -49.68
C GLU A 241 -16.26 -14.23 -50.53
N GLY A 242 -15.79 -15.08 -51.43
CA GLY A 242 -14.59 -14.82 -52.26
C GLY A 242 -13.25 -15.31 -51.65
N SER A 243 -13.14 -15.65 -50.38
CA SER A 243 -11.93 -16.17 -49.74
C SER A 243 -11.80 -17.70 -49.83
N GLU A 244 -12.80 -18.41 -50.34
CA GLU A 244 -12.89 -19.87 -50.37
C GLU A 244 -11.72 -20.51 -51.13
N LYS A 245 -11.32 -19.94 -52.29
CA LYS A 245 -10.21 -20.47 -53.09
C LYS A 245 -8.87 -20.37 -52.39
N LYS A 246 -8.64 -19.26 -51.70
CA LYS A 246 -7.42 -19.02 -50.92
C LYS A 246 -7.37 -19.99 -49.73
N PHE A 247 -8.44 -20.13 -49.02
CA PHE A 247 -8.58 -21.01 -47.85
C PHE A 247 -8.33 -22.49 -48.24
N LYS A 248 -8.96 -22.97 -49.31
CA LYS A 248 -8.72 -24.33 -49.84
C LYS A 248 -7.28 -24.60 -50.30
N LYS A 249 -6.58 -23.54 -50.73
CA LYS A 249 -5.17 -23.65 -51.09
C LYS A 249 -4.28 -23.78 -49.87
N GLU A 250 -4.55 -22.98 -48.84
CA GLU A 250 -3.81 -23.02 -47.56
C GLU A 250 -3.98 -24.40 -46.87
N LEU A 251 -5.23 -24.90 -46.78
CA LEU A 251 -5.52 -26.24 -46.22
C LEU A 251 -4.86 -27.42 -46.95
N LYS A 252 -4.39 -27.24 -48.18
CA LYS A 252 -3.68 -28.30 -48.88
C LYS A 252 -2.18 -28.32 -48.59
N ASN A 253 -1.67 -27.28 -47.97
CA ASN A 253 -0.27 -27.13 -47.60
C ASN A 253 0.02 -27.55 -46.15
N VAL A 254 -1.02 -27.88 -45.38
CA VAL A 254 -1.00 -28.47 -44.06
C VAL A 254 -1.21 -29.98 -44.18
#